data_3bc6b1361d32eeedd7e97c29c180bf4f
#
_entry.id   3bc6b1361d32eeedd7e97c29c180bf4f
#
_cell.length_a   1.000
_cell.length_b   1.000
_cell.length_c   1.000
_cell.angle_alpha   90.00
_cell.angle_beta   90.00
_cell.angle_gamma   90.00
#
_symmetry.space_group_name_H-M   'P 1'
#
loop_
_entity.id
_entity.type
_entity.pdbx_description
1 polymer ?
#
loop_
_entity_poly.entity_id
_entity_poly.type
_entity_poly.pdbx_seq_one_letter_code
_entity_poly.pdbx_strand_id
1 'polypeptide(L)'
;MKIYFTRTILLASHLNNDFLKIINEFKEPENKENLLILFKKHLESIAFDKYNSLIQEVLEIESKKYNLKNKMEEILKIKSLEKFLNWHREIILSLDFAELSNIKFIQNNLIHLSQSNWEIALDEYWNASIVLNNLSKPPKQHYFLFQQTGHYDSILETNVVEYKLSKYEYFLLQQFYKPKELIIVIKDFIDVFEVQSSVEYNALYSEIRHMLKIMIFNKLIIPQHNRIIQI
;
A
#
# COMPACT_ATOMS: atom_id res chain seq x y z
N MET A 1 -3.76 2.88 -20.46
CA MET A 1 -4.44 1.75 -19.77
C MET A 1 -3.53 0.55 -19.58
N LYS A 2 -2.97 -0.07 -20.64
CA LYS A 2 -2.13 -1.29 -20.52
C LYS A 2 -0.96 -1.15 -19.54
N ILE A 3 -0.39 0.03 -19.38
CA ILE A 3 0.71 0.32 -18.46
C ILE A 3 0.25 0.31 -16.98
N TYR A 4 -1.01 0.61 -16.72
CA TYR A 4 -1.52 0.75 -15.34
C TYR A 4 -2.21 -0.52 -14.82
N PHE A 5 -2.82 -1.30 -15.69
CA PHE A 5 -3.63 -2.48 -15.35
C PHE A 5 -3.08 -3.75 -15.99
N THR A 6 -1.77 -3.89 -16.00
CA THR A 6 -1.06 -4.96 -16.71
C THR A 6 -1.47 -6.34 -16.18
N ARG A 7 -1.53 -6.51 -14.86
CA ARG A 7 -1.88 -7.80 -14.23
C ARG A 7 -3.33 -8.18 -14.49
N THR A 8 -4.25 -7.23 -14.33
CA THR A 8 -5.67 -7.44 -14.62
C THR A 8 -5.87 -7.86 -16.08
N ILE A 9 -5.20 -7.17 -17.00
CA ILE A 9 -5.30 -7.47 -18.43
C ILE A 9 -4.72 -8.86 -18.75
N LEU A 10 -3.54 -9.19 -18.22
CA LEU A 10 -2.92 -10.49 -18.45
C LEU A 10 -3.76 -11.63 -17.88
N LEU A 11 -4.27 -11.47 -16.67
CA LEU A 11 -5.12 -12.47 -16.03
C LEU A 11 -6.43 -12.66 -16.79
N ALA A 12 -7.12 -11.57 -17.13
CA ALA A 12 -8.35 -11.62 -17.91
C ALA A 12 -8.14 -12.26 -19.29
N SER A 13 -7.00 -11.99 -19.94
CA SER A 13 -6.64 -12.61 -21.23
C SER A 13 -6.41 -14.12 -21.15
N HIS A 14 -5.90 -14.61 -20.01
CA HIS A 14 -5.76 -16.05 -19.79
C HIS A 14 -7.10 -16.75 -19.49
N LEU A 15 -8.04 -16.03 -18.91
CA LEU A 15 -9.35 -16.56 -18.55
C LEU A 15 -10.38 -16.46 -19.67
N ASN A 16 -10.19 -15.51 -20.57
CA ASN A 16 -11.08 -15.27 -21.71
C ASN A 16 -10.26 -14.91 -22.96
N ASN A 17 -10.22 -15.83 -23.93
CA ASN A 17 -9.42 -15.69 -25.16
C ASN A 17 -9.84 -14.47 -26.02
N ASP A 18 -11.08 -14.03 -25.93
CA ASP A 18 -11.58 -12.88 -26.69
C ASP A 18 -11.29 -11.55 -26.00
N PHE A 19 -10.84 -11.59 -24.74
CA PHE A 19 -10.60 -10.39 -23.94
C PHE A 19 -9.59 -9.43 -24.60
N LEU A 20 -8.53 -9.96 -25.22
CA LEU A 20 -7.54 -9.12 -25.92
C LEU A 20 -8.13 -8.36 -27.11
N LYS A 21 -9.09 -8.94 -27.81
CA LYS A 21 -9.81 -8.23 -28.88
C LYS A 21 -10.67 -7.12 -28.30
N ILE A 22 -11.44 -7.46 -27.27
CA ILE A 22 -12.33 -6.53 -26.57
C ILE A 22 -11.54 -5.33 -26.00
N ILE A 23 -10.40 -5.59 -25.36
CA ILE A 23 -9.59 -4.52 -24.74
C ILE A 23 -8.88 -3.64 -25.76
N ASN A 24 -8.60 -4.14 -26.96
CA ASN A 24 -8.02 -3.34 -28.03
C ASN A 24 -9.03 -2.35 -28.62
N GLU A 25 -10.32 -2.62 -28.51
CA GLU A 25 -11.41 -1.73 -28.92
C GLU A 25 -11.73 -0.68 -27.83
N PHE A 26 -11.23 -0.88 -26.61
CA PHE A 26 -11.44 0.07 -25.53
C PHE A 26 -10.76 1.40 -25.82
N LYS A 27 -11.56 2.47 -25.94
CA LYS A 27 -11.08 3.81 -26.14
C LYS A 27 -10.72 4.43 -24.77
N GLU A 28 -9.45 4.76 -24.61
CA GLU A 28 -9.00 5.46 -23.42
C GLU A 28 -9.62 6.87 -23.39
N PRO A 29 -10.24 7.28 -22.28
CA PRO A 29 -10.75 8.63 -22.13
C PRO A 29 -9.60 9.65 -22.06
N GLU A 30 -9.82 10.87 -22.53
CA GLU A 30 -8.84 11.95 -22.41
C GLU A 30 -8.54 12.30 -20.95
N ASN A 31 -9.56 12.18 -20.08
CA ASN A 31 -9.40 12.40 -18.65
C ASN A 31 -9.02 11.11 -17.93
N LYS A 32 -7.84 11.12 -17.30
CA LYS A 32 -7.29 9.99 -16.52
C LYS A 32 -8.19 9.56 -15.36
N GLU A 33 -8.96 10.48 -14.74
CA GLU A 33 -9.88 10.15 -13.63
C GLU A 33 -11.00 9.21 -14.07
N ASN A 34 -11.45 9.35 -15.31
CA ASN A 34 -12.50 8.51 -15.86
C ASN A 34 -11.99 7.13 -16.30
N LEU A 35 -10.67 6.97 -16.50
CA LEU A 35 -10.07 5.72 -16.98
C LEU A 35 -10.42 4.53 -16.11
N LEU A 36 -10.23 4.66 -14.80
CA LEU A 36 -10.49 3.58 -13.85
C LEU A 36 -11.98 3.21 -13.82
N ILE A 37 -12.86 4.21 -13.83
CA ILE A 37 -14.33 4.00 -13.78
C ILE A 37 -14.80 3.25 -15.02
N LEU A 38 -14.34 3.70 -16.19
CA LEU A 38 -14.73 3.08 -17.46
C LEU A 38 -14.16 1.67 -17.61
N PHE A 39 -12.92 1.47 -17.17
CA PHE A 39 -12.30 0.15 -17.21
C PHE A 39 -13.00 -0.85 -16.28
N LYS A 40 -13.38 -0.43 -15.06
CA LYS A 40 -14.19 -1.25 -14.15
C LYS A 40 -15.52 -1.66 -14.77
N LYS A 41 -16.28 -0.71 -15.29
CA LYS A 41 -17.55 -0.99 -15.97
C LYS A 41 -17.38 -1.96 -17.15
N HIS A 42 -16.29 -1.79 -17.89
CA HIS A 42 -16.01 -2.68 -19.01
C HIS A 42 -15.70 -4.12 -18.54
N LEU A 43 -14.89 -4.29 -17.50
CA LEU A 43 -14.62 -5.59 -16.91
C LEU A 43 -15.87 -6.25 -16.31
N GLU A 44 -16.74 -5.49 -15.66
CA GLU A 44 -18.00 -5.97 -15.10
C GLU A 44 -18.96 -6.51 -16.16
N SER A 45 -18.86 -6.02 -17.40
CA SER A 45 -19.65 -6.53 -18.53
C SER A 45 -19.17 -7.88 -19.07
N ILE A 46 -18.01 -8.36 -18.64
CA ILE A 46 -17.39 -9.60 -19.12
C ILE A 46 -17.48 -10.66 -18.03
N ALA A 47 -18.00 -11.83 -18.37
CA ALA A 47 -18.06 -12.96 -17.44
C ALA A 47 -16.70 -13.69 -17.38
N PHE A 48 -16.19 -13.87 -16.17
CA PHE A 48 -15.00 -14.67 -15.87
C PHE A 48 -15.32 -15.90 -15.01
N ASP A 49 -16.57 -16.32 -14.96
CA ASP A 49 -17.08 -17.45 -14.18
C ASP A 49 -16.62 -17.40 -12.70
N LYS A 50 -16.04 -18.51 -12.23
CA LYS A 50 -15.53 -18.61 -10.84
C LYS A 50 -14.35 -17.69 -10.52
N TYR A 51 -13.76 -17.02 -11.49
CA TYR A 51 -12.59 -16.16 -11.32
C TYR A 51 -12.91 -14.66 -11.17
N ASN A 52 -14.20 -14.30 -11.18
CA ASN A 52 -14.60 -12.90 -11.04
C ASN A 52 -14.03 -12.24 -9.79
N SER A 53 -14.04 -12.91 -8.63
CA SER A 53 -13.48 -12.37 -7.39
C SER A 53 -11.98 -12.10 -7.49
N LEU A 54 -11.22 -12.99 -8.11
CA LEU A 54 -9.78 -12.81 -8.32
C LEU A 54 -9.49 -11.62 -9.24
N ILE A 55 -10.20 -11.48 -10.34
CA ILE A 55 -10.07 -10.34 -11.26
C ILE A 55 -10.34 -9.03 -10.51
N GLN A 56 -11.39 -9.00 -9.68
CA GLN A 56 -11.73 -7.81 -8.89
C GLN A 56 -10.65 -7.48 -7.86
N GLU A 57 -10.09 -8.46 -7.15
CA GLU A 57 -9.00 -8.22 -6.20
C GLU A 57 -7.74 -7.69 -6.88
N VAL A 58 -7.34 -8.26 -8.03
CA VAL A 58 -6.17 -7.76 -8.80
C VAL A 58 -6.43 -6.35 -9.31
N LEU A 59 -7.62 -6.08 -9.84
CA LEU A 59 -8.02 -4.75 -10.29
C LEU A 59 -8.02 -3.74 -9.16
N GLU A 60 -8.47 -4.12 -7.97
CA GLU A 60 -8.46 -3.24 -6.80
C GLU A 60 -7.03 -2.85 -6.42
N ILE A 61 -6.10 -3.81 -6.43
CA ILE A 61 -4.68 -3.58 -6.15
C ILE A 61 -4.09 -2.61 -7.17
N GLU A 62 -4.27 -2.86 -8.46
CA GLU A 62 -3.77 -1.97 -9.50
C GLU A 62 -4.43 -0.59 -9.47
N SER A 63 -5.71 -0.52 -9.08
CA SER A 63 -6.43 0.75 -8.87
C SER A 63 -5.82 1.57 -7.72
N LYS A 64 -5.42 0.92 -6.63
CA LYS A 64 -4.74 1.60 -5.51
C LYS A 64 -3.38 2.16 -5.94
N LYS A 65 -2.62 1.40 -6.74
CA LYS A 65 -1.36 1.88 -7.33
C LYS A 65 -1.57 3.07 -8.26
N TYR A 66 -2.56 2.97 -9.14
CA TYR A 66 -2.94 4.05 -10.06
C TYR A 66 -3.31 5.33 -9.31
N ASN A 67 -4.14 5.21 -8.28
CA ASN A 67 -4.54 6.35 -7.47
C ASN A 67 -3.37 6.99 -6.71
N LEU A 68 -2.46 6.15 -6.14
CA LEU A 68 -1.25 6.66 -5.50
C LEU A 68 -0.38 7.45 -6.48
N LYS A 69 -0.19 6.94 -7.69
CA LYS A 69 0.61 7.62 -8.72
C LYS A 69 0.01 8.98 -9.09
N ASN A 70 -1.30 9.03 -9.31
CA ASN A 70 -1.98 10.29 -9.67
C ASN A 70 -1.95 11.31 -8.51
N LYS A 71 -2.12 10.84 -7.27
CA LYS A 71 -2.06 11.69 -6.08
C LYS A 71 -0.72 12.40 -5.93
N MET A 72 0.36 11.74 -6.32
CA MET A 72 1.71 12.32 -6.23
C MET A 72 1.93 13.47 -7.21
N GLU A 73 1.36 13.42 -8.42
CA GLU A 73 1.44 14.52 -9.36
C GLU A 73 0.87 15.83 -8.77
N GLU A 74 -0.10 15.72 -7.85
CA GLU A 74 -0.64 16.86 -7.10
C GLU A 74 0.27 17.29 -5.95
N ILE A 75 0.82 16.35 -5.20
CA ILE A 75 1.65 16.61 -4.01
C ILE A 75 3.00 17.23 -4.38
N LEU A 76 3.62 16.81 -5.48
CA LEU A 76 4.90 17.36 -5.95
C LEU A 76 4.82 18.84 -6.31
N LYS A 77 3.62 19.38 -6.56
CA LYS A 77 3.41 20.81 -6.77
C LYS A 77 3.48 21.66 -5.50
N ILE A 78 3.61 21.01 -4.32
CA ILE A 78 3.49 21.68 -3.04
C ILE A 78 4.89 21.85 -2.39
N LYS A 79 5.38 23.10 -2.34
CA LYS A 79 6.64 23.48 -1.66
C LYS A 79 6.73 23.05 -0.18
N SER A 80 5.61 22.73 0.46
CA SER A 80 5.55 22.22 1.84
C SER A 80 6.12 20.82 2.00
N LEU A 81 6.11 20.00 0.96
CA LEU A 81 6.66 18.64 0.98
C LEU A 81 8.18 18.65 1.18
N GLU A 82 8.89 19.53 0.51
CA GLU A 82 10.35 19.66 0.64
C GLU A 82 10.75 20.01 2.08
N LYS A 83 10.05 20.97 2.70
CA LYS A 83 10.26 21.32 4.12
C LYS A 83 9.99 20.14 5.05
N PHE A 84 8.93 19.38 4.79
CA PHE A 84 8.60 18.18 5.56
C PHE A 84 9.69 17.10 5.46
N LEU A 85 10.20 16.85 4.25
CA LEU A 85 11.24 15.85 4.03
C LEU A 85 12.56 16.21 4.72
N ASN A 86 12.94 17.48 4.67
CA ASN A 86 14.11 17.98 5.36
C ASN A 86 13.93 17.87 6.87
N TRP A 87 12.79 18.28 7.42
CA TRP A 87 12.46 18.12 8.83
C TRP A 87 12.48 16.66 9.28
N HIS A 88 11.88 15.74 8.49
CA HIS A 88 11.91 14.32 8.80
C HIS A 88 13.34 13.77 8.81
N ARG A 89 14.16 14.18 7.85
CA ARG A 89 15.55 13.72 7.73
C ARG A 89 16.43 14.24 8.87
N GLU A 90 16.32 15.51 9.20
CA GLU A 90 17.24 16.18 10.14
C GLU A 90 16.85 16.00 11.60
N ILE A 91 15.55 15.98 11.89
CA ILE A 91 15.04 15.95 13.26
C ILE A 91 14.65 14.54 13.69
N ILE A 92 13.77 13.88 12.93
CA ILE A 92 13.21 12.58 13.35
C ILE A 92 14.27 11.51 13.48
N LEU A 93 15.25 11.45 12.55
CA LEU A 93 16.32 10.47 12.63
C LEU A 93 17.33 10.74 13.76
N SER A 94 17.41 11.98 14.25
CA SER A 94 18.27 12.34 15.37
C SER A 94 17.64 12.08 16.75
N LEU A 95 16.31 11.98 16.83
CA LEU A 95 15.60 11.76 18.10
C LEU A 95 15.75 10.31 18.57
N ASP A 96 15.88 10.13 19.88
CA ASP A 96 15.78 8.80 20.45
C ASP A 96 14.30 8.32 20.50
N PHE A 97 14.10 7.03 20.80
CA PHE A 97 12.74 6.49 20.83
C PHE A 97 11.91 7.04 21.99
N ALA A 98 12.52 7.43 23.10
CA ALA A 98 11.80 8.00 24.23
C ALA A 98 11.21 9.37 23.87
N GLU A 99 11.96 10.17 23.12
CA GLU A 99 11.48 11.45 22.59
C GLU A 99 10.39 11.25 21.55
N LEU A 100 10.55 10.26 20.66
CA LEU A 100 9.55 9.92 19.65
C LEU A 100 8.25 9.36 20.25
N SER A 101 8.32 8.69 21.40
CA SER A 101 7.17 7.97 21.99
C SER A 101 5.98 8.87 22.32
N ASN A 102 6.23 10.15 22.61
CA ASN A 102 5.22 11.15 22.94
C ASN A 102 4.73 11.96 21.73
N ILE A 103 5.30 11.73 20.57
CA ILE A 103 4.87 12.38 19.32
C ILE A 103 3.72 11.56 18.73
N LYS A 104 2.67 12.26 18.28
CA LYS A 104 1.59 11.63 17.52
C LYS A 104 2.04 11.40 16.09
N PHE A 105 1.93 10.15 15.65
CA PHE A 105 2.18 9.74 14.27
C PHE A 105 0.87 9.43 13.57
N ILE A 106 0.89 9.57 12.26
CA ILE A 106 -0.20 9.19 11.35
C ILE A 106 0.39 8.43 10.16
N GLN A 107 -0.41 7.58 9.54
CA GLN A 107 -0.04 6.91 8.31
C GLN A 107 0.27 7.94 7.21
N ASN A 108 1.36 7.72 6.48
CA ASN A 108 1.72 8.60 5.38
C ASN A 108 0.69 8.48 4.25
N ASN A 109 0.26 9.60 3.70
CA ASN A 109 -0.67 9.63 2.57
C ASN A 109 -0.11 9.03 1.27
N LEU A 110 1.21 8.82 1.21
CA LEU A 110 1.93 8.21 0.08
C LEU A 110 2.02 6.68 0.18
N ILE A 111 1.32 6.07 1.15
CA ILE A 111 1.20 4.64 1.23
C ILE A 111 -0.27 4.20 1.16
N HIS A 112 -0.44 2.96 0.76
CA HIS A 112 -1.74 2.30 0.76
C HIS A 112 -1.61 0.88 1.27
N LEU A 113 -2.45 0.50 2.25
CA LEU A 113 -2.54 -0.87 2.73
C LEU A 113 -3.59 -1.64 1.95
N SER A 114 -3.31 -2.88 1.64
CA SER A 114 -4.26 -3.79 1.00
C SER A 114 -4.13 -5.20 1.56
N GLN A 115 -5.21 -5.95 1.40
CA GLN A 115 -5.24 -7.38 1.69
C GLN A 115 -5.88 -8.11 0.51
N SER A 116 -5.47 -9.36 0.30
CA SER A 116 -6.02 -10.23 -0.71
C SER A 116 -6.14 -11.66 -0.17
N ASN A 117 -7.10 -12.41 -0.68
CA ASN A 117 -7.22 -13.83 -0.42
C ASN A 117 -6.25 -14.67 -1.26
N TRP A 118 -5.54 -14.05 -2.17
CA TRP A 118 -4.65 -14.69 -3.12
C TRP A 118 -3.24 -14.18 -3.00
N GLU A 119 -2.25 -15.06 -3.20
CA GLU A 119 -0.87 -14.66 -3.31
C GLU A 119 -0.64 -14.03 -4.69
N ILE A 120 -0.82 -12.71 -4.74
CA ILE A 120 -0.54 -11.92 -5.92
C ILE A 120 0.95 -11.59 -5.86
N ALA A 121 1.72 -12.14 -6.80
CA ALA A 121 3.15 -11.91 -6.85
C ALA A 121 3.48 -10.42 -7.06
N LEU A 122 4.63 -9.99 -6.55
CA LEU A 122 5.17 -8.66 -6.78
C LEU A 122 5.45 -8.44 -8.28
N ASP A 123 5.44 -7.19 -8.73
CA ASP A 123 5.52 -6.80 -10.14
C ASP A 123 6.63 -7.48 -10.94
N GLU A 124 7.83 -7.62 -10.36
CA GLU A 124 9.01 -8.15 -11.04
C GLU A 124 8.88 -9.63 -11.45
N TYR A 125 8.02 -10.39 -10.78
CA TYR A 125 7.86 -11.84 -10.96
C TYR A 125 6.42 -12.24 -11.28
N TRP A 126 5.57 -11.28 -11.60
CA TRP A 126 4.15 -11.59 -11.80
C TRP A 126 3.93 -12.43 -13.05
N ASN A 127 3.26 -13.56 -12.86
CA ASN A 127 2.89 -14.48 -13.93
C ASN A 127 1.48 -15.00 -13.68
N ALA A 128 0.59 -14.79 -14.65
CA ALA A 128 -0.81 -15.24 -14.58
C ALA A 128 -0.93 -16.74 -14.30
N SER A 129 -0.07 -17.57 -14.90
CA SER A 129 -0.10 -19.03 -14.69
C SER A 129 0.22 -19.42 -13.24
N ILE A 130 1.14 -18.71 -12.57
CA ILE A 130 1.46 -18.94 -11.14
C ILE A 130 0.25 -18.61 -10.28
N VAL A 131 -0.41 -17.48 -10.55
CA VAL A 131 -1.61 -17.07 -9.81
C VAL A 131 -2.72 -18.11 -10.01
N LEU A 132 -2.98 -18.54 -11.24
CA LEU A 132 -4.00 -19.54 -11.55
C LEU A 132 -3.71 -20.90 -10.91
N ASN A 133 -2.45 -21.33 -10.88
CA ASN A 133 -2.04 -22.56 -10.21
C ASN A 133 -2.23 -22.50 -8.67
N ASN A 134 -2.15 -21.32 -8.09
CA ASN A 134 -2.40 -21.11 -6.66
C ASN A 134 -3.90 -21.11 -6.32
N LEU A 135 -4.80 -20.98 -7.28
CA LEU A 135 -6.26 -21.02 -7.07
C LEU A 135 -6.78 -22.38 -6.59
N SER A 136 -6.01 -23.46 -6.77
CA SER A 136 -6.33 -24.79 -6.24
C SER A 136 -6.04 -24.91 -4.74
N LYS A 137 -5.28 -23.98 -4.16
CA LYS A 137 -4.96 -23.93 -2.73
C LYS A 137 -6.08 -23.23 -1.97
N PRO A 138 -6.32 -23.56 -0.69
CA PRO A 138 -7.28 -22.84 0.13
C PRO A 138 -6.87 -21.36 0.21
N PRO A 139 -7.84 -20.44 0.15
CA PRO A 139 -7.55 -19.02 0.24
C PRO A 139 -6.85 -18.71 1.57
N LYS A 140 -5.76 -17.96 1.49
CA LYS A 140 -5.00 -17.49 2.65
C LYS A 140 -4.84 -15.99 2.53
N GLN A 141 -5.08 -15.29 3.62
CA GLN A 141 -4.98 -13.85 3.64
C GLN A 141 -3.53 -13.38 3.50
N HIS A 142 -3.29 -12.53 2.53
CA HIS A 142 -2.02 -11.86 2.25
C HIS A 142 -2.18 -10.36 2.45
N TYR A 143 -1.12 -9.72 2.95
CA TYR A 143 -1.11 -8.29 3.27
C TYR A 143 -0.05 -7.59 2.44
N PHE A 144 -0.40 -6.43 1.90
CA PHE A 144 0.45 -5.66 1.00
C PHE A 144 0.50 -4.20 1.43
N LEU A 145 1.64 -3.60 1.19
CA LEU A 145 1.88 -2.18 1.27
C LEU A 145 2.27 -1.68 -0.12
N PHE A 146 1.60 -0.67 -0.60
CA PHE A 146 2.00 0.12 -1.76
C PHE A 146 2.59 1.41 -1.25
N GLN A 147 3.83 1.67 -1.61
CA GLN A 147 4.51 2.90 -1.26
C GLN A 147 4.96 3.60 -2.52
N GLN A 148 4.64 4.87 -2.63
CA GLN A 148 5.22 5.68 -3.65
C GLN A 148 6.64 6.05 -3.27
N THR A 149 7.58 5.65 -4.12
CA THR A 149 9.00 5.99 -4.05
C THR A 149 9.35 6.81 -5.27
N GLY A 150 10.21 7.80 -5.11
CA GLY A 150 10.70 8.60 -6.23
C GLY A 150 11.70 9.61 -5.76
N HIS A 151 12.58 10.02 -6.65
CA HIS A 151 13.36 11.21 -6.45
C HIS A 151 12.43 12.40 -6.60
N TYR A 152 12.29 13.18 -5.55
CA TYR A 152 11.40 14.35 -5.52
C TYR A 152 11.79 15.43 -6.52
N ASP A 153 12.96 15.30 -7.13
CA ASP A 153 13.48 16.20 -8.14
C ASP A 153 13.03 15.85 -9.58
N SER A 154 12.40 14.68 -9.78
CA SER A 154 11.95 14.24 -11.10
C SER A 154 10.54 13.63 -11.03
N ILE A 155 9.57 14.33 -11.59
CA ILE A 155 8.17 13.87 -11.76
C ILE A 155 8.10 12.61 -12.64
N LEU A 156 9.12 12.36 -13.46
CA LEU A 156 9.14 11.27 -14.44
C LEU A 156 9.52 9.91 -13.82
N GLU A 157 10.08 9.87 -12.62
CA GLU A 157 10.62 8.65 -12.00
C GLU A 157 9.84 8.18 -10.76
N THR A 158 8.61 8.63 -10.58
CA THR A 158 7.79 8.16 -9.47
C THR A 158 7.30 6.74 -9.70
N ASN A 159 7.79 5.81 -8.93
CA ASN A 159 7.36 4.42 -8.94
C ASN A 159 6.55 4.10 -7.68
N VAL A 160 5.56 3.24 -7.83
CA VAL A 160 4.87 2.63 -6.70
C VAL A 160 5.47 1.25 -6.46
N VAL A 161 6.14 1.09 -5.33
CA VAL A 161 6.73 -0.18 -4.92
C VAL A 161 5.74 -0.96 -4.07
N GLU A 162 5.69 -2.27 -4.27
CA GLU A 162 4.88 -3.20 -3.50
C GLU A 162 5.74 -3.96 -2.50
N TYR A 163 5.25 -4.03 -1.27
CA TYR A 163 5.86 -4.84 -0.22
C TYR A 163 4.83 -5.82 0.31
N LYS A 164 5.27 -7.07 0.50
CA LYS A 164 4.50 -8.06 1.26
C LYS A 164 4.74 -7.81 2.74
N LEU A 165 3.67 -7.67 3.49
CA LEU A 165 3.71 -7.46 4.93
C LEU A 165 3.38 -8.77 5.67
N SER A 166 3.94 -8.93 6.85
CA SER A 166 3.40 -9.84 7.85
C SER A 166 2.03 -9.33 8.36
N LYS A 167 1.24 -10.21 8.93
CA LYS A 167 -0.02 -9.85 9.58
C LYS A 167 0.21 -8.77 10.66
N TYR A 168 1.27 -8.89 11.43
CA TYR A 168 1.61 -7.97 12.52
C TYR A 168 1.97 -6.57 12.02
N GLU A 169 2.82 -6.48 11.00
CA GLU A 169 3.17 -5.20 10.37
C GLU A 169 1.94 -4.50 9.78
N TYR A 170 1.06 -5.25 9.12
CA TYR A 170 -0.17 -4.72 8.57
C TYR A 170 -1.07 -4.11 9.64
N PHE A 171 -1.37 -4.86 10.73
CA PHE A 171 -2.21 -4.38 11.81
C PHE A 171 -1.56 -3.26 12.62
N LEU A 172 -0.23 -3.28 12.77
CA LEU A 172 0.50 -2.21 13.43
C LEU A 172 0.38 -0.90 12.64
N LEU A 173 0.54 -0.95 11.30
CA LEU A 173 0.34 0.21 10.43
C LEU A 173 -1.10 0.73 10.46
N GLN A 174 -2.09 -0.16 10.57
CA GLN A 174 -3.50 0.25 10.67
C GLN A 174 -3.79 1.09 11.92
N GLN A 175 -3.02 0.93 13.01
CA GLN A 175 -3.22 1.76 14.21
C GLN A 175 -3.04 3.26 13.93
N PHE A 176 -2.32 3.60 12.86
CA PHE A 176 -2.01 4.97 12.48
C PHE A 176 -2.96 5.57 11.42
N TYR A 177 -4.10 4.96 11.13
CA TYR A 177 -5.14 5.63 10.31
C TYR A 177 -5.64 6.94 10.96
N LYS A 178 -5.56 7.02 12.29
CA LYS A 178 -5.76 8.25 13.05
C LYS A 178 -4.48 8.56 13.82
N PRO A 179 -4.21 9.84 14.12
CA PRO A 179 -3.04 10.22 14.87
C PRO A 179 -2.99 9.52 16.23
N LYS A 180 -1.88 8.81 16.50
CA LYS A 180 -1.62 8.12 17.77
C LYS A 180 -0.17 8.30 18.22
N GLU A 181 0.05 8.32 19.53
CA GLU A 181 1.37 8.27 20.14
C GLU A 181 1.92 6.85 20.08
N LEU A 182 3.23 6.69 19.85
CA LEU A 182 3.86 5.38 19.72
C LEU A 182 3.69 4.53 20.97
N ILE A 183 3.78 5.14 22.14
CA ILE A 183 3.65 4.43 23.42
C ILE A 183 2.25 3.82 23.59
N ILE A 184 1.20 4.52 23.14
CA ILE A 184 -0.18 4.03 23.18
C ILE A 184 -0.32 2.83 22.22
N VAL A 185 0.24 2.96 21.02
CA VAL A 185 0.17 1.86 20.02
C VAL A 185 0.88 0.62 20.53
N ILE A 186 2.05 0.76 21.14
CA ILE A 186 2.80 -0.37 21.73
C ILE A 186 1.94 -1.07 22.80
N LYS A 187 1.36 -0.28 23.72
CA LYS A 187 0.53 -0.82 24.79
C LYS A 187 -0.68 -1.57 24.22
N ASP A 188 -1.46 -0.91 23.38
CA ASP A 188 -2.66 -1.50 22.75
C ASP A 188 -2.32 -2.78 21.98
N PHE A 189 -1.14 -2.84 21.35
CA PHE A 189 -0.71 -4.00 20.58
C PHE A 189 -0.27 -5.15 21.47
N ILE A 190 0.45 -4.88 22.58
CA ILE A 190 0.88 -5.89 23.56
C ILE A 190 -0.34 -6.49 24.28
N ASP A 191 -1.34 -5.66 24.62
CA ASP A 191 -2.55 -6.10 25.32
C ASP A 191 -3.33 -7.18 24.54
N VAL A 192 -3.15 -7.24 23.21
CA VAL A 192 -3.77 -8.27 22.36
C VAL A 192 -3.10 -9.65 22.51
N PHE A 193 -1.85 -9.72 23.01
CA PHE A 193 -1.07 -10.98 23.04
C PHE A 193 -1.15 -11.73 24.37
N GLU A 194 -1.93 -11.26 25.35
CA GLU A 194 -2.10 -11.91 26.67
C GLU A 194 -0.76 -12.35 27.29
N VAL A 195 0.23 -11.46 27.30
CA VAL A 195 1.59 -11.72 27.77
C VAL A 195 1.60 -12.12 29.23
N GLN A 196 2.18 -13.29 29.55
CA GLN A 196 2.12 -13.90 30.89
C GLN A 196 3.35 -13.61 31.76
N SER A 197 4.44 -13.13 31.18
CA SER A 197 5.68 -12.89 31.91
C SER A 197 6.33 -11.55 31.54
N SER A 198 7.12 -11.00 32.47
CA SER A 198 7.90 -9.78 32.22
C SER A 198 8.96 -9.97 31.12
N VAL A 199 9.46 -11.18 30.94
CA VAL A 199 10.44 -11.50 29.90
C VAL A 199 9.80 -11.44 28.52
N GLU A 200 8.63 -12.07 28.36
CA GLU A 200 7.84 -12.00 27.11
C GLU A 200 7.41 -10.57 26.82
N TYR A 201 6.96 -9.81 27.82
CA TYR A 201 6.62 -8.41 27.67
C TYR A 201 7.79 -7.59 27.09
N ASN A 202 8.98 -7.72 27.72
CA ASN A 202 10.16 -6.97 27.28
C ASN A 202 10.62 -7.37 25.86
N ALA A 203 10.53 -8.66 25.52
CA ALA A 203 10.86 -9.15 24.18
C ALA A 203 9.90 -8.57 23.12
N LEU A 204 8.59 -8.67 23.37
CA LEU A 204 7.57 -8.15 22.45
C LEU A 204 7.63 -6.62 22.35
N TYR A 205 7.82 -5.92 23.47
CA TYR A 205 8.04 -4.46 23.47
C TYR A 205 9.22 -4.06 22.59
N SER A 206 10.35 -4.78 22.70
CA SER A 206 11.55 -4.51 21.90
C SER A 206 11.31 -4.73 20.41
N GLU A 207 10.59 -5.80 20.07
CA GLU A 207 10.26 -6.13 18.67
C GLU A 207 9.32 -5.08 18.04
N ILE A 208 8.24 -4.72 18.74
CA ILE A 208 7.31 -3.68 18.26
C ILE A 208 8.04 -2.34 18.11
N ARG A 209 8.86 -1.97 19.08
CA ARG A 209 9.69 -0.75 19.01
C ARG A 209 10.60 -0.77 17.78
N HIS A 210 11.21 -1.91 17.46
CA HIS A 210 12.05 -2.07 16.27
C HIS A 210 11.23 -1.90 14.98
N MET A 211 10.08 -2.55 14.89
CA MET A 211 9.17 -2.39 13.75
C MET A 211 8.74 -0.92 13.56
N LEU A 212 8.36 -0.24 14.63
CA LEU A 212 7.98 1.17 14.56
C LEU A 212 9.12 2.07 14.07
N LYS A 213 10.36 1.84 14.52
CA LYS A 213 11.53 2.55 14.01
C LYS A 213 11.72 2.35 12.51
N ILE A 214 11.56 1.12 12.02
CA ILE A 214 11.63 0.82 10.58
C ILE A 214 10.52 1.57 9.83
N MET A 215 9.30 1.59 10.37
CA MET A 215 8.16 2.29 9.76
C MET A 215 8.39 3.81 9.68
N ILE A 216 8.98 4.40 10.71
CA ILE A 216 9.36 5.83 10.72
C ILE A 216 10.48 6.08 9.71
N PHE A 217 11.52 5.25 9.73
CA PHE A 217 12.67 5.38 8.81
C PHE A 217 12.21 5.32 7.35
N ASN A 218 11.35 4.38 7.01
CA ASN A 218 10.79 4.22 5.67
C ASN A 218 9.62 5.19 5.36
N LYS A 219 9.33 6.13 6.26
CA LYS A 219 8.25 7.12 6.10
C LYS A 219 6.87 6.50 5.89
N LEU A 220 6.64 5.31 6.43
CA LEU A 220 5.32 4.66 6.41
C LEU A 220 4.37 5.34 7.38
N ILE A 221 4.91 5.77 8.52
CA ILE A 221 4.24 6.65 9.48
C ILE A 221 5.05 7.93 9.65
N ILE A 222 4.37 9.05 9.78
CA ILE A 222 4.94 10.38 9.85
C ILE A 222 4.34 11.14 11.04
N PRO A 223 5.09 12.04 11.68
CA PRO A 223 4.54 12.85 12.76
C PRO A 223 3.38 13.71 12.28
N GLN A 224 2.34 13.79 13.13
CA GLN A 224 1.24 14.70 12.91
C GLN A 224 1.69 16.12 13.26
N HIS A 225 2.09 16.91 12.27
CA HIS A 225 2.20 18.35 12.41
C HIS A 225 0.92 19.00 11.89
N ASN A 226 0.23 19.74 12.78
CA ASN A 226 -1.03 20.44 12.47
C ASN A 226 -0.95 21.41 11.28
N ARG A 227 0.26 21.67 10.75
CA ARG A 227 0.51 22.59 9.63
C ARG A 227 1.00 21.96 8.34
N ILE A 228 1.35 20.66 8.33
CA ILE A 228 1.98 20.01 7.16
C ILE A 228 1.06 18.98 6.49
N ILE A 229 0.06 18.47 7.19
CA ILE A 229 -0.83 17.41 6.72
C ILE A 229 -2.22 17.93 6.29
N GLN A 230 -2.41 19.24 6.20
CA GLN A 230 -3.57 19.80 5.52
C GLN A 230 -3.29 19.85 3.99
N ILE A 231 -3.15 18.67 3.39
CA ILE A 231 -3.16 18.45 1.95
C ILE A 231 -4.33 17.54 1.62
#